data_4b7cde6da512c67c35e125730edbc2c9
#
_entry.id   4b7cde6da512c67c35e125730edbc2c9
#
_cell.length_a   1.000
_cell.length_b   1.000
_cell.length_c   1.000
_cell.angle_alpha   90.00
_cell.angle_beta   90.00
_cell.angle_gamma   90.00
#
_symmetry.space_group_name_H-M   'P 1'
#
loop_
_entity.id
_entity.type
_entity.pdbx_description
1 polymer ?
#
loop_
_entity_poly.entity_id
_entity_poly.type
_entity_poly.pdbx_seq_one_letter_code
_entity_poly.pdbx_strand_id
1 'polypeptide(L)'
;MMRYSIRGPHKGPALLATAVALATVAACSGGSPSGSGTSAAAPSGTSSGTSASAAPTSAPPSPTPTPTRTYPLSTAPRTVPAVRDHEAARGPGWKPAAPAGVVVAANSAGLADEGKLLAGELGIPYRGAAAAGPGDVELALGGTGARESYTLTVRDGRVRITGPDEAGVFYGTRTLKQSVKGTGAMPEGVVTDAPAKPQRGLNVDIARKFFTAGWIEDRLREMADLKLNQFGLHFSDDQGFRIASDSHPEIVSAQHLSKAEVRRILALAQSLHITVVPEIDSPGHLGAVLRAHPDLQLRNVQGVPRQGAIDISKPASARIVDDLLREYSALFPGGWFHVGADEYQALTVRSPSASYPQLAAAARQKYGPQAGVQDLAEGWLNDRAAVVRAAGKTAKAWNDGFFRGGVVTADQRIEVEYWTGKEIGARPPAEYLAEGRKIVNLNDEYLYYVLGEPNQFTYPTGRRIYEQWTPLVLRGTTPVPARYAPQILGARFAVWCDLAGAQTPAQVANGIRMPLTALAQKVWDARTPTLTWEQFRTLATQVRG
;
A
#
# COMPACT_ATOMS: atom_id res chain seq x y z
N MET A 1 6.79 -12.56 -38.02
CA MET A 1 7.11 -11.40 -38.88
C MET A 1 5.99 -10.40 -38.75
N MET A 2 6.07 -9.44 -37.84
CA MET A 2 5.22 -8.25 -37.87
C MET A 2 6.13 -7.05 -38.16
N ARG A 3 5.92 -6.43 -39.32
CA ARG A 3 6.64 -5.24 -39.75
C ARG A 3 5.99 -4.02 -39.12
N TYR A 4 6.72 -3.30 -38.32
CA TYR A 4 6.32 -1.95 -37.90
C TYR A 4 6.58 -0.98 -39.05
N SER A 5 5.51 -0.41 -39.61
CA SER A 5 5.54 0.68 -40.60
C SER A 5 5.36 2.00 -39.85
N ILE A 6 6.42 2.80 -39.81
CA ILE A 6 6.40 4.18 -39.32
C ILE A 6 5.72 5.04 -40.39
N ARG A 7 4.54 5.59 -40.11
CA ARG A 7 3.95 6.69 -40.89
C ARG A 7 4.16 8.00 -40.13
N GLY A 8 4.79 8.94 -40.81
CA GLY A 8 5.05 10.30 -40.35
C GLY A 8 3.79 11.17 -40.25
N PRO A 9 3.91 12.41 -39.75
CA PRO A 9 2.80 13.20 -39.23
C PRO A 9 2.01 13.90 -40.31
N HIS A 10 0.69 13.74 -40.32
CA HIS A 10 -0.23 14.59 -41.08
C HIS A 10 -0.52 15.88 -40.29
N LYS A 11 -0.20 17.01 -40.94
CA LYS A 11 -0.61 18.37 -40.56
C LYS A 11 -2.12 18.53 -40.83
N GLY A 12 -2.88 19.00 -39.86
CA GLY A 12 -4.25 19.48 -40.00
C GLY A 12 -4.51 20.68 -39.09
N PRO A 13 -5.44 21.58 -39.41
CA PRO A 13 -5.29 23.02 -39.21
C PRO A 13 -5.73 23.54 -37.84
N ALA A 14 -5.14 24.69 -37.51
CA ALA A 14 -5.46 25.50 -36.32
C ALA A 14 -6.90 26.06 -36.37
N LEU A 15 -7.60 26.02 -35.27
CA LEU A 15 -8.81 26.80 -35.01
C LEU A 15 -8.58 27.70 -33.80
N LEU A 16 -8.87 28.98 -34.02
CA LEU A 16 -8.74 30.09 -33.11
C LEU A 16 -9.60 29.90 -31.84
N ALA A 17 -9.01 30.17 -30.71
CA ALA A 17 -9.73 30.39 -29.45
C ALA A 17 -10.09 31.87 -29.29
N THR A 18 -11.35 32.14 -29.12
CA THR A 18 -11.86 33.47 -28.74
C THR A 18 -12.03 33.51 -27.23
N ALA A 19 -11.29 34.41 -26.60
CA ALA A 19 -11.44 34.74 -25.18
C ALA A 19 -12.61 35.72 -25.03
N VAL A 20 -13.48 35.49 -24.04
CA VAL A 20 -14.41 36.47 -23.53
C VAL A 20 -14.17 36.64 -22.05
N ALA A 21 -13.71 37.82 -21.69
CA ALA A 21 -13.65 38.32 -20.31
C ALA A 21 -14.88 39.21 -20.06
N LEU A 22 -15.51 39.08 -18.90
CA LEU A 22 -16.37 40.09 -18.27
C LEU A 22 -16.28 39.86 -16.77
N ALA A 23 -15.61 40.66 -16.04
CA ALA A 23 -15.91 41.99 -15.47
C ALA A 23 -16.91 41.94 -14.30
N THR A 24 -16.35 42.23 -13.17
CA THR A 24 -16.82 42.62 -11.85
C THR A 24 -17.89 43.71 -11.85
N VAL A 25 -18.80 43.66 -10.90
CA VAL A 25 -19.35 44.85 -10.25
C VAL A 25 -19.63 44.54 -8.77
N ALA A 26 -19.08 45.38 -7.91
CA ALA A 26 -19.36 45.51 -6.49
C ALA A 26 -20.34 46.67 -6.28
N ALA A 27 -21.11 46.64 -5.20
CA ALA A 27 -21.59 47.80 -4.41
C ALA A 27 -22.54 47.25 -3.33
N CYS A 28 -22.24 47.39 -2.10
CA CYS A 28 -22.27 48.52 -1.15
C CYS A 28 -23.64 48.77 -0.51
N SER A 29 -23.54 48.86 0.84
CA SER A 29 -24.23 49.70 1.82
C SER A 29 -25.60 49.21 2.26
N GLY A 30 -25.99 49.23 3.49
CA GLY A 30 -25.57 49.92 4.68
C GLY A 30 -26.77 50.01 5.60
N GLY A 31 -26.57 50.15 6.88
CA GLY A 31 -27.56 50.77 7.73
C GLY A 31 -28.01 49.99 8.96
N SER A 32 -27.35 50.22 10.07
CA SER A 32 -27.99 50.17 11.40
C SER A 32 -28.83 51.46 11.62
N PRO A 33 -29.80 51.48 12.51
CA PRO A 33 -29.52 52.13 13.78
C PRO A 33 -30.19 51.54 15.03
N SER A 34 -29.47 51.75 16.08
CA SER A 34 -29.71 51.92 17.49
C SER A 34 -31.05 52.53 17.97
N GLY A 35 -31.45 52.18 19.20
CA GLY A 35 -32.39 52.85 20.07
C GLY A 35 -32.64 51.99 21.31
N SER A 36 -32.02 52.13 22.39
CA SER A 36 -32.01 52.99 23.60
C SER A 36 -33.40 53.21 24.28
N GLY A 37 -33.42 52.92 25.57
CA GLY A 37 -34.37 53.50 26.53
C GLY A 37 -34.85 52.54 27.61
N THR A 38 -34.24 52.58 28.75
CA THR A 38 -34.52 53.19 30.07
C THR A 38 -35.70 52.55 30.82
N SER A 39 -35.48 51.94 31.92
CA SER A 39 -35.29 52.37 33.32
C SER A 39 -36.56 52.61 34.14
N ALA A 40 -36.50 52.15 35.38
CA ALA A 40 -37.20 52.58 36.61
C ALA A 40 -38.47 51.81 37.00
N ALA A 41 -38.72 51.40 38.15
CA ALA A 41 -38.43 51.67 39.54
C ALA A 41 -39.43 50.89 40.39
N ALA A 42 -39.03 50.46 41.54
CA ALA A 42 -39.86 49.92 42.58
C ALA A 42 -40.75 51.00 43.25
N PRO A 43 -41.79 50.63 44.00
CA PRO A 43 -41.66 50.90 45.41
C PRO A 43 -42.19 49.83 46.37
N SER A 44 -41.67 49.95 47.54
CA SER A 44 -41.87 49.25 48.79
C SER A 44 -43.30 49.50 49.43
N GLY A 45 -43.72 48.53 50.22
CA GLY A 45 -44.95 48.72 51.08
C GLY A 45 -45.12 47.56 52.06
N THR A 46 -44.59 47.70 53.21
CA THR A 46 -44.87 47.37 54.61
C THR A 46 -45.97 46.37 55.00
N SER A 47 -45.55 45.43 55.77
CA SER A 47 -45.96 44.79 57.02
C SER A 47 -47.47 44.56 57.34
N SER A 48 -47.73 43.33 57.78
CA SER A 48 -48.31 43.05 59.13
C SER A 48 -48.44 41.56 59.37
N GLY A 49 -48.06 41.12 60.52
CA GLY A 49 -48.04 39.74 60.94
C GLY A 49 -49.38 39.16 61.33
N THR A 50 -49.41 37.85 61.43
CA THR A 50 -50.00 37.13 62.60
C THR A 50 -49.87 35.63 62.46
N SER A 51 -49.33 35.03 63.46
CA SER A 51 -49.65 33.75 64.13
C SER A 51 -49.60 32.39 63.35
N ALA A 52 -48.82 31.60 63.87
CA ALA A 52 -48.61 30.18 63.72
C ALA A 52 -49.83 29.26 63.62
N SER A 53 -49.76 28.32 62.68
CA SER A 53 -50.37 27.00 62.85
C SER A 53 -49.41 25.98 62.23
N ALA A 54 -49.01 25.00 63.03
CA ALA A 54 -48.12 23.91 62.59
C ALA A 54 -48.87 23.05 61.58
N ALA A 55 -48.30 22.94 60.37
CA ALA A 55 -48.70 21.97 59.39
C ALA A 55 -47.68 20.76 59.36
N PRO A 56 -48.12 19.57 59.01
CA PRO A 56 -47.28 18.34 59.12
C PRO A 56 -46.12 18.39 58.15
N THR A 57 -44.97 17.93 58.66
CA THR A 57 -43.72 17.74 57.89
C THR A 57 -43.96 16.79 56.70
N SER A 58 -44.08 17.33 55.51
CA SER A 58 -44.05 16.52 54.28
C SER A 58 -42.64 15.98 54.08
N ALA A 59 -42.52 14.65 53.93
CA ALA A 59 -41.28 13.98 53.56
C ALA A 59 -40.74 14.61 52.23
N PRO A 60 -39.39 14.68 52.08
CA PRO A 60 -38.82 15.19 50.85
C PRO A 60 -39.27 14.34 49.67
N PRO A 61 -39.55 14.92 48.51
CA PRO A 61 -39.98 14.18 47.34
C PRO A 61 -38.90 13.18 46.94
N SER A 62 -39.29 11.90 46.79
CA SER A 62 -38.41 10.87 46.21
C SER A 62 -37.82 11.39 44.91
N PRO A 63 -36.51 11.21 44.67
CA PRO A 63 -35.90 11.67 43.42
C PRO A 63 -36.64 11.03 42.24
N THR A 64 -37.15 11.86 41.38
CA THR A 64 -37.78 11.43 40.12
C THR A 64 -36.74 10.58 39.36
N PRO A 65 -37.02 9.33 38.98
CA PRO A 65 -36.07 8.51 38.25
C PRO A 65 -35.67 9.25 36.98
N THR A 66 -34.37 9.51 36.84
CA THR A 66 -33.80 10.06 35.62
C THR A 66 -34.16 9.12 34.47
N PRO A 67 -34.79 9.57 33.40
CA PRO A 67 -35.16 8.68 32.29
C PRO A 67 -33.93 7.98 31.75
N THR A 68 -33.91 6.67 31.88
CA THR A 68 -32.82 5.83 31.35
C THR A 68 -32.86 5.98 29.83
N ARG A 69 -31.83 6.61 29.27
CA ARG A 69 -31.72 6.82 27.83
C ARG A 69 -31.60 5.47 27.13
N THR A 70 -32.58 5.08 26.32
CA THR A 70 -32.57 3.86 25.55
C THR A 70 -31.83 4.10 24.23
N TYR A 71 -30.79 3.30 23.94
CA TYR A 71 -30.04 3.38 22.71
C TYR A 71 -30.48 2.27 21.75
N PRO A 72 -30.53 2.53 20.43
CA PRO A 72 -30.71 1.47 19.43
C PRO A 72 -29.49 0.55 19.43
N LEU A 73 -29.66 -0.65 18.85
CA LEU A 73 -28.54 -1.54 18.57
C LEU A 73 -27.61 -0.86 17.55
N SER A 74 -26.32 -0.88 17.80
CA SER A 74 -25.33 -0.26 16.94
C SER A 74 -25.18 -0.99 15.60
N THR A 75 -24.65 -0.31 14.60
CA THR A 75 -24.24 -0.89 13.32
C THR A 75 -22.72 -0.96 13.24
N ALA A 76 -22.18 -1.79 12.36
CA ALA A 76 -20.75 -1.88 12.13
C ALA A 76 -20.16 -0.49 11.78
N PRO A 77 -18.92 -0.18 12.23
CA PRO A 77 -18.25 1.07 11.87
C PRO A 77 -18.03 1.15 10.36
N ARG A 78 -18.22 2.35 9.83
CA ARG A 78 -18.06 2.61 8.39
C ARG A 78 -16.60 2.94 8.10
N THR A 79 -15.86 1.95 7.59
CA THR A 79 -14.41 2.04 7.32
C THR A 79 -14.04 1.45 5.96
N VAL A 80 -12.88 1.78 5.45
CA VAL A 80 -12.26 1.19 4.25
C VAL A 80 -10.80 0.86 4.55
N PRO A 81 -10.43 -0.43 4.57
CA PRO A 81 -11.28 -1.62 4.40
C PRO A 81 -12.39 -1.72 5.47
N ALA A 82 -13.51 -2.33 5.08
CA ALA A 82 -14.58 -2.65 6.01
C ALA A 82 -14.08 -3.66 7.06
N VAL A 83 -14.53 -3.52 8.30
CA VAL A 83 -14.25 -4.52 9.33
C VAL A 83 -14.96 -5.83 9.01
N ARG A 84 -14.35 -6.95 9.38
CA ARG A 84 -14.87 -8.29 9.05
C ARG A 84 -15.99 -8.74 9.97
N ASP A 85 -15.87 -8.47 11.26
CA ASP A 85 -16.83 -8.90 12.26
C ASP A 85 -17.13 -7.77 13.26
N HIS A 86 -18.40 -7.58 13.57
CA HIS A 86 -18.88 -6.60 14.55
C HIS A 86 -20.01 -7.18 15.38
N GLU A 87 -19.78 -7.30 16.67
CA GLU A 87 -20.81 -7.62 17.65
C GLU A 87 -21.46 -6.32 18.12
N ALA A 88 -22.71 -6.11 17.70
CA ALA A 88 -23.46 -4.89 17.99
C ALA A 88 -23.89 -4.82 19.45
N ALA A 89 -23.86 -3.64 20.05
CA ALA A 89 -24.31 -3.40 21.40
C ALA A 89 -25.15 -2.12 21.49
N ARG A 90 -25.86 -1.94 22.63
CA ARG A 90 -26.62 -0.72 22.91
C ARG A 90 -25.79 0.22 23.76
N GLY A 91 -25.64 1.46 23.33
CA GLY A 91 -24.88 2.47 24.06
C GLY A 91 -24.67 3.74 23.26
N PRO A 92 -24.07 4.77 23.86
CA PRO A 92 -23.84 6.07 23.21
C PRO A 92 -22.75 6.03 22.13
N GLY A 93 -21.95 4.93 22.06
CA GLY A 93 -20.72 4.90 21.30
C GLY A 93 -19.65 5.79 21.95
N TRP A 94 -18.59 6.06 21.18
CA TRP A 94 -17.50 6.90 21.63
C TRP A 94 -17.25 8.08 20.66
N LYS A 95 -16.90 9.25 21.21
CA LYS A 95 -16.50 10.44 20.45
C LYS A 95 -15.24 11.05 21.05
N PRO A 96 -14.36 11.64 20.23
CA PRO A 96 -13.20 12.36 20.72
C PRO A 96 -13.62 13.72 21.33
N ALA A 97 -13.89 13.73 22.64
CA ALA A 97 -14.28 14.94 23.36
C ALA A 97 -13.68 14.91 24.77
N ALA A 98 -13.39 16.08 25.33
CA ALA A 98 -12.88 16.14 26.72
C ALA A 98 -13.79 15.38 27.68
N PRO A 99 -13.23 14.59 28.62
CA PRO A 99 -11.81 14.51 29.00
C PRO A 99 -11.00 13.42 28.26
N ALA A 100 -11.44 12.91 27.09
CA ALA A 100 -10.79 11.83 26.37
C ALA A 100 -9.29 12.07 26.09
N GLY A 101 -8.52 11.00 26.17
CA GLY A 101 -7.11 10.95 25.79
C GLY A 101 -6.74 9.57 25.27
N VAL A 102 -5.53 9.43 24.72
CA VAL A 102 -4.95 8.12 24.35
C VAL A 102 -3.97 7.70 25.43
N VAL A 103 -4.15 6.50 25.95
CA VAL A 103 -3.26 5.86 26.92
C VAL A 103 -2.75 4.53 26.35
N VAL A 104 -1.60 4.11 26.84
CA VAL A 104 -1.02 2.81 26.54
C VAL A 104 -1.01 1.99 27.84
N ALA A 105 -1.44 0.73 27.79
CA ALA A 105 -1.41 -0.14 28.95
C ALA A 105 0.03 -0.33 29.46
N ALA A 106 0.20 -0.48 30.77
CA ALA A 106 1.53 -0.47 31.42
C ALA A 106 2.51 -1.51 30.85
N ASN A 107 2.00 -2.67 30.40
CA ASN A 107 2.78 -3.76 29.79
C ASN A 107 2.94 -3.63 28.26
N SER A 108 2.60 -2.50 27.68
CA SER A 108 2.54 -2.29 26.24
C SER A 108 3.27 -1.01 25.78
N ALA A 109 4.36 -0.67 26.46
CA ALA A 109 5.12 0.57 26.21
C ALA A 109 5.60 0.73 24.75
N GLY A 110 5.78 -0.38 24.02
CA GLY A 110 6.11 -0.36 22.60
C GLY A 110 5.07 0.35 21.72
N LEU A 111 3.82 0.48 22.18
CA LEU A 111 2.74 1.16 21.46
C LEU A 111 2.74 2.70 21.60
N ALA A 112 3.83 3.28 22.10
CA ALA A 112 3.90 4.73 22.32
C ALA A 112 3.77 5.54 21.02
N ASP A 113 4.30 5.01 19.93
CA ASP A 113 4.27 5.70 18.64
C ASP A 113 2.86 5.65 18.00
N GLU A 114 2.17 4.51 18.08
CA GLU A 114 0.77 4.37 17.68
C GLU A 114 -0.13 5.28 18.52
N GLY A 115 0.14 5.34 19.82
CA GLY A 115 -0.63 6.19 20.75
C GLY A 115 -0.46 7.68 20.43
N LYS A 116 0.76 8.16 20.18
CA LYS A 116 1.04 9.55 19.79
C LYS A 116 0.41 9.89 18.44
N LEU A 117 0.57 8.99 17.46
CA LEU A 117 -0.01 9.17 16.13
C LEU A 117 -1.53 9.30 16.20
N LEU A 118 -2.20 8.35 16.86
CA LEU A 118 -3.65 8.36 17.01
C LEU A 118 -4.14 9.62 17.76
N ALA A 119 -3.47 10.01 18.84
CA ALA A 119 -3.80 11.20 19.61
C ALA A 119 -3.76 12.46 18.75
N GLY A 120 -2.67 12.63 17.96
CA GLY A 120 -2.54 13.74 17.03
C GLY A 120 -3.63 13.75 15.95
N GLU A 121 -3.97 12.59 15.38
CA GLU A 121 -5.01 12.45 14.35
C GLU A 121 -6.44 12.68 14.86
N LEU A 122 -6.71 12.37 16.13
CA LEU A 122 -8.01 12.59 16.77
C LEU A 122 -8.13 13.97 17.45
N GLY A 123 -7.02 14.72 17.57
CA GLY A 123 -6.98 16.00 18.26
C GLY A 123 -7.20 15.90 19.77
N ILE A 124 -6.80 14.78 20.40
CA ILE A 124 -6.90 14.54 21.85
C ILE A 124 -5.49 14.27 22.45
N PRO A 125 -5.28 14.49 23.78
CA PRO A 125 -3.96 14.35 24.38
C PRO A 125 -3.48 12.88 24.39
N TYR A 126 -2.19 12.68 24.15
CA TYR A 126 -1.49 11.44 24.50
C TYR A 126 -1.02 11.52 25.96
N ARG A 127 -1.37 10.54 26.80
CA ARG A 127 -1.10 10.52 28.24
C ARG A 127 -0.04 9.49 28.67
N GLY A 128 0.56 8.80 27.70
CA GLY A 128 1.59 7.79 27.98
C GLY A 128 1.04 6.50 28.58
N ALA A 129 1.91 5.81 29.31
CA ALA A 129 1.54 4.58 30.02
C ALA A 129 0.76 4.96 31.30
N ALA A 130 -0.54 4.76 31.28
CA ALA A 130 -1.45 5.11 32.38
C ALA A 130 -2.69 4.20 32.38
N ALA A 131 -3.37 4.12 33.52
CA ALA A 131 -4.69 3.50 33.60
C ALA A 131 -5.72 4.35 32.83
N ALA A 132 -6.54 3.68 32.01
CA ALA A 132 -7.57 4.35 31.23
C ALA A 132 -8.67 4.95 32.14
N GLY A 133 -8.91 6.24 32.00
CA GLY A 133 -10.01 6.96 32.63
C GLY A 133 -11.28 6.95 31.77
N PRO A 134 -12.37 7.63 32.24
CA PRO A 134 -13.56 7.81 31.45
C PRO A 134 -13.26 8.55 30.14
N GLY A 135 -13.78 8.05 29.02
CA GLY A 135 -13.61 8.63 27.70
C GLY A 135 -12.31 8.25 27.00
N ASP A 136 -11.35 7.61 27.66
CA ASP A 136 -10.05 7.31 27.07
C ASP A 136 -10.11 6.21 25.99
N VAL A 137 -9.12 6.27 25.10
CA VAL A 137 -8.73 5.19 24.18
C VAL A 137 -7.50 4.51 24.76
N GLU A 138 -7.63 3.24 25.13
CA GLU A 138 -6.54 2.39 25.62
C GLU A 138 -6.00 1.52 24.50
N LEU A 139 -4.68 1.57 24.28
CA LEU A 139 -3.94 0.64 23.41
C LEU A 139 -3.21 -0.41 24.25
N ALA A 140 -3.35 -1.69 23.91
CA ALA A 140 -2.73 -2.76 24.65
C ALA A 140 -2.25 -3.91 23.75
N LEU A 141 -1.09 -4.47 24.06
CA LEU A 141 -0.66 -5.75 23.50
C LEU A 141 -1.32 -6.89 24.27
N GLY A 142 -1.78 -7.91 23.56
CA GLY A 142 -2.41 -9.10 24.15
C GLY A 142 -3.41 -9.74 23.19
N GLY A 143 -3.94 -10.88 23.62
CA GLY A 143 -4.86 -11.68 22.81
C GLY A 143 -4.17 -12.86 22.13
N THR A 144 -4.99 -13.78 21.62
CA THR A 144 -4.55 -15.06 21.02
C THR A 144 -4.79 -15.12 19.50
N GLY A 145 -5.05 -13.97 18.87
CA GLY A 145 -5.32 -13.87 17.44
C GLY A 145 -4.09 -14.13 16.56
N ALA A 146 -4.33 -14.21 15.24
CA ALA A 146 -3.27 -14.24 14.25
C ALA A 146 -2.50 -12.91 14.22
N ARG A 147 -1.30 -12.91 13.68
CA ARG A 147 -0.56 -11.67 13.43
C ARG A 147 -1.42 -10.65 12.70
N GLU A 148 -1.22 -9.36 13.04
CA GLU A 148 -1.96 -8.24 12.46
C GLU A 148 -3.47 -8.22 12.76
N SER A 149 -3.98 -9.14 13.60
CA SER A 149 -5.37 -9.10 14.08
C SER A 149 -5.52 -8.11 15.24
N TYR A 150 -6.76 -7.64 15.45
CA TYR A 150 -7.08 -6.80 16.60
C TYR A 150 -8.52 -7.00 17.05
N THR A 151 -8.77 -6.64 18.31
CA THR A 151 -10.08 -6.46 18.90
C THR A 151 -10.23 -5.00 19.32
N LEU A 152 -11.31 -4.33 18.88
CA LEU A 152 -11.65 -2.98 19.29
C LEU A 152 -12.99 -3.01 20.01
N THR A 153 -12.97 -2.72 21.31
CA THR A 153 -14.16 -2.70 22.16
C THR A 153 -14.56 -1.25 22.47
N VAL A 154 -15.82 -0.92 22.27
CA VAL A 154 -16.43 0.34 22.72
C VAL A 154 -17.50 -0.01 23.74
N ARG A 155 -17.28 0.41 24.98
CA ARG A 155 -18.19 0.16 26.09
C ARG A 155 -18.06 1.25 27.16
N ASP A 156 -19.18 1.66 27.71
CA ASP A 156 -19.23 2.65 28.82
C ASP A 156 -18.44 3.93 28.51
N GLY A 157 -18.55 4.40 27.26
CA GLY A 157 -17.87 5.61 26.79
C GLY A 157 -16.34 5.51 26.71
N ARG A 158 -15.77 4.29 26.66
CA ARG A 158 -14.34 4.02 26.50
C ARG A 158 -14.08 3.21 25.23
N VAL A 159 -12.87 3.33 24.71
CA VAL A 159 -12.37 2.47 23.63
C VAL A 159 -11.17 1.69 24.14
N ARG A 160 -11.14 0.40 23.86
CA ARG A 160 -9.95 -0.44 24.07
C ARG A 160 -9.60 -1.13 22.76
N ILE A 161 -8.35 -1.00 22.34
CA ILE A 161 -7.80 -1.67 21.16
C ILE A 161 -6.71 -2.63 21.62
N THR A 162 -6.87 -3.92 21.33
CA THR A 162 -5.90 -4.97 21.67
C THR A 162 -5.49 -5.75 20.43
N GLY A 163 -4.24 -6.15 20.36
CA GLY A 163 -3.71 -7.01 19.30
C GLY A 163 -2.55 -7.87 19.79
N PRO A 164 -2.29 -9.01 19.15
CA PRO A 164 -1.16 -9.89 19.50
C PRO A 164 0.19 -9.26 19.16
N ASP A 165 0.21 -8.26 18.27
CA ASP A 165 1.37 -7.49 17.87
C ASP A 165 1.02 -6.00 17.66
N GLU A 166 2.05 -5.16 17.55
CA GLU A 166 1.91 -3.70 17.37
C GLU A 166 1.15 -3.37 16.08
N ALA A 167 1.40 -4.12 15.00
CA ALA A 167 0.70 -3.92 13.72
C ALA A 167 -0.81 -4.14 13.84
N GLY A 168 -1.24 -5.15 14.59
CA GLY A 168 -2.67 -5.39 14.84
C GLY A 168 -3.31 -4.21 15.59
N VAL A 169 -2.68 -3.73 16.66
CA VAL A 169 -3.15 -2.55 17.40
C VAL A 169 -3.19 -1.34 16.48
N PHE A 170 -2.15 -1.12 15.68
CA PHE A 170 -2.11 -0.04 14.68
C PHE A 170 -3.32 -0.09 13.74
N TYR A 171 -3.66 -1.26 13.18
CA TYR A 171 -4.83 -1.36 12.29
C TYR A 171 -6.16 -1.11 13.01
N GLY A 172 -6.24 -1.44 14.29
CA GLY A 172 -7.36 -1.05 15.14
C GLY A 172 -7.48 0.48 15.28
N THR A 173 -6.34 1.19 15.42
CA THR A 173 -6.33 2.67 15.44
C THR A 173 -6.83 3.26 14.11
N ARG A 174 -6.48 2.65 12.96
CA ARG A 174 -6.98 3.10 11.64
C ARG A 174 -8.49 2.94 11.55
N THR A 175 -9.05 1.86 12.09
CA THR A 175 -10.50 1.64 12.16
C THR A 175 -11.18 2.71 13.00
N LEU A 176 -10.67 3.02 14.19
CA LEU A 176 -11.19 4.08 15.05
C LEU A 176 -11.13 5.45 14.35
N LYS A 177 -9.96 5.83 13.82
CA LYS A 177 -9.75 7.09 13.09
C LYS A 177 -10.77 7.25 11.97
N GLN A 178 -10.92 6.24 11.11
CA GLN A 178 -11.83 6.31 9.96
C GLN A 178 -13.29 6.39 10.37
N SER A 179 -13.73 5.63 11.39
CA SER A 179 -15.09 5.70 11.92
C SER A 179 -15.42 7.09 12.44
N VAL A 180 -14.53 7.67 13.25
CA VAL A 180 -14.67 9.04 13.76
C VAL A 180 -14.70 10.05 12.62
N LYS A 181 -13.82 9.91 11.64
CA LYS A 181 -13.79 10.84 10.51
C LYS A 181 -15.05 10.77 9.66
N GLY A 182 -15.56 9.57 9.41
CA GLY A 182 -16.73 9.35 8.56
C GLY A 182 -18.07 9.71 9.23
N THR A 183 -18.18 9.56 10.57
CA THR A 183 -19.45 9.71 11.28
C THR A 183 -19.38 10.57 12.56
N GLY A 184 -18.20 11.05 12.93
CA GLY A 184 -17.95 11.77 14.18
C GLY A 184 -17.89 10.88 15.42
N ALA A 185 -18.03 9.55 15.27
CA ALA A 185 -18.10 8.63 16.40
C ALA A 185 -17.62 7.22 16.05
N MET A 186 -17.29 6.45 17.08
CA MET A 186 -17.15 4.99 17.00
C MET A 186 -18.38 4.34 17.64
N PRO A 187 -19.10 3.45 16.94
CA PRO A 187 -20.30 2.80 17.49
C PRO A 187 -19.97 1.87 18.66
N GLU A 188 -20.93 1.68 19.55
CA GLU A 188 -20.85 0.75 20.68
C GLU A 188 -20.71 -0.69 20.16
N GLY A 189 -20.02 -1.56 20.90
CA GLY A 189 -19.87 -2.98 20.57
C GLY A 189 -18.43 -3.43 20.46
N VAL A 190 -18.22 -4.58 19.81
CA VAL A 190 -16.90 -5.21 19.66
C VAL A 190 -16.63 -5.46 18.18
N VAL A 191 -15.52 -4.94 17.69
CA VAL A 191 -14.95 -5.31 16.38
C VAL A 191 -13.87 -6.35 16.61
N THR A 192 -13.95 -7.49 15.89
CA THR A 192 -12.87 -8.47 15.77
C THR A 192 -12.46 -8.54 14.30
N ASP A 193 -11.20 -8.20 14.01
CA ASP A 193 -10.78 -8.01 12.63
C ASP A 193 -9.34 -8.50 12.39
N ALA A 194 -9.08 -8.94 11.17
CA ALA A 194 -7.78 -9.41 10.72
C ALA A 194 -7.70 -9.39 9.19
N PRO A 195 -6.50 -9.22 8.60
CA PRO A 195 -6.36 -9.30 7.15
C PRO A 195 -6.60 -10.71 6.62
N ALA A 196 -7.28 -10.82 5.47
CA ALA A 196 -7.44 -12.10 4.77
C ALA A 196 -6.14 -12.55 4.08
N LYS A 197 -5.25 -11.60 3.77
CA LYS A 197 -3.99 -11.85 3.08
C LYS A 197 -2.82 -11.18 3.80
N PRO A 198 -1.69 -11.92 4.03
CA PRO A 198 -0.55 -11.38 4.78
C PRO A 198 0.28 -10.34 4.03
N GLN A 199 0.26 -10.33 2.68
CA GLN A 199 1.02 -9.36 1.88
C GLN A 199 0.05 -8.49 1.07
N ARG A 200 0.09 -7.19 1.32
CA ARG A 200 -0.89 -6.23 0.78
C ARG A 200 -0.15 -4.93 0.46
N GLY A 201 -0.16 -4.49 -0.80
CA GLY A 201 0.72 -3.34 -1.06
C GLY A 201 0.55 -2.58 -2.35
N LEU A 202 1.52 -1.69 -2.51
CA LEU A 202 1.74 -0.84 -3.68
C LEU A 202 3.18 -1.06 -4.16
N ASN A 203 3.39 -1.22 -5.46
CA ASN A 203 4.69 -1.20 -6.13
C ASN A 203 4.82 0.09 -6.95
N VAL A 204 5.97 0.76 -6.89
CA VAL A 204 6.20 2.00 -7.64
C VAL A 204 7.53 1.95 -8.36
N ASP A 205 7.47 2.17 -9.67
CA ASP A 205 8.62 2.38 -10.54
C ASP A 205 9.09 3.84 -10.41
N ILE A 206 10.17 4.04 -9.64
CA ILE A 206 10.86 5.31 -9.56
C ILE A 206 12.06 5.39 -10.51
N ALA A 207 12.41 4.28 -11.16
CA ALA A 207 13.54 4.20 -12.08
C ALA A 207 13.25 4.92 -13.40
N ARG A 208 12.10 4.63 -14.03
CA ARG A 208 11.69 5.27 -15.27
C ARG A 208 11.23 6.71 -15.04
N LYS A 209 10.55 6.98 -13.92
CA LYS A 209 10.12 8.33 -13.51
C LYS A 209 10.57 8.62 -12.08
N PHE A 210 11.32 9.70 -11.89
CA PHE A 210 11.74 10.11 -10.54
C PHE A 210 10.55 10.65 -9.73
N PHE A 211 10.40 10.12 -8.52
CA PHE A 211 9.52 10.62 -7.49
C PHE A 211 10.33 11.06 -6.27
N THR A 212 9.99 12.20 -5.70
CA THR A 212 10.67 12.73 -4.51
C THR A 212 10.39 11.89 -3.26
N ALA A 213 11.28 11.98 -2.27
CA ALA A 213 11.06 11.35 -0.97
C ALA A 213 9.71 11.73 -0.34
N GLY A 214 9.33 13.02 -0.40
CA GLY A 214 8.04 13.50 0.10
C GLY A 214 6.85 12.85 -0.60
N TRP A 215 6.90 12.65 -1.92
CA TRP A 215 5.84 11.96 -2.65
C TRP A 215 5.69 10.50 -2.19
N ILE A 216 6.81 9.80 -1.96
CA ILE A 216 6.81 8.42 -1.44
C ILE A 216 6.22 8.38 -0.02
N GLU A 217 6.65 9.30 0.85
CA GLU A 217 6.15 9.41 2.22
C GLU A 217 4.63 9.60 2.27
N ASP A 218 4.08 10.41 1.36
CA ASP A 218 2.62 10.59 1.26
C ASP A 218 1.91 9.29 0.84
N ARG A 219 2.52 8.50 -0.05
CA ARG A 219 1.96 7.18 -0.40
C ARG A 219 2.00 6.21 0.77
N LEU A 220 3.07 6.22 1.57
CA LEU A 220 3.14 5.39 2.78
C LEU A 220 2.03 5.76 3.78
N ARG A 221 1.73 7.04 3.98
CA ARG A 221 0.62 7.48 4.84
C ARG A 221 -0.75 7.02 4.31
N GLU A 222 -0.98 7.13 2.99
CA GLU A 222 -2.20 6.60 2.37
C GLU A 222 -2.32 5.07 2.52
N MET A 223 -1.22 4.35 2.33
CA MET A 223 -1.17 2.90 2.51
C MET A 223 -1.48 2.49 3.96
N ALA A 224 -0.95 3.22 4.93
CA ALA A 224 -1.20 2.99 6.35
C ALA A 224 -2.70 3.09 6.69
N ASP A 225 -3.37 4.14 6.21
CA ASP A 225 -4.82 4.32 6.39
C ASP A 225 -5.63 3.19 5.73
N LEU A 226 -5.13 2.61 4.65
CA LEU A 226 -5.72 1.48 3.95
C LEU A 226 -5.29 0.11 4.50
N LYS A 227 -4.53 0.07 5.60
CA LYS A 227 -4.00 -1.17 6.22
C LYS A 227 -3.15 -2.02 5.25
N LEU A 228 -2.46 -1.38 4.30
CA LEU A 228 -1.48 -2.01 3.43
C LEU A 228 -0.13 -2.07 4.13
N ASN A 229 0.65 -3.17 3.92
CA ASN A 229 1.85 -3.46 4.70
C ASN A 229 3.13 -3.69 3.88
N GLN A 230 3.06 -3.62 2.54
CA GLN A 230 4.24 -3.76 1.69
C GLN A 230 4.32 -2.65 0.64
N PHE A 231 5.47 -1.97 0.56
CA PHE A 231 5.77 -0.99 -0.48
C PHE A 231 6.92 -1.52 -1.34
N GLY A 232 6.63 -1.95 -2.58
CA GLY A 232 7.63 -2.32 -3.57
C GLY A 232 8.29 -1.08 -4.17
N LEU A 233 9.60 -1.03 -4.17
CA LEU A 233 10.38 0.09 -4.67
C LEU A 233 11.28 -0.38 -5.81
N HIS A 234 10.80 -0.21 -7.05
CA HIS A 234 11.53 -0.47 -8.28
C HIS A 234 12.36 0.77 -8.61
N PHE A 235 13.64 0.78 -8.21
CA PHE A 235 14.50 1.96 -8.30
C PHE A 235 15.63 1.85 -9.32
N SER A 236 15.73 0.71 -10.00
CA SER A 236 16.74 0.39 -11.01
C SER A 236 16.07 -0.17 -12.26
N ASP A 237 16.34 0.44 -13.42
CA ASP A 237 15.86 0.01 -14.73
C ASP A 237 16.74 0.58 -15.86
N ASP A 238 16.34 0.40 -17.10
CA ASP A 238 17.03 0.94 -18.27
C ASP A 238 17.21 2.46 -18.20
N GLN A 239 16.22 3.20 -17.71
CA GLN A 239 16.20 4.66 -17.73
C GLN A 239 16.95 5.28 -16.56
N GLY A 240 17.01 4.62 -15.42
CA GLY A 240 17.65 5.20 -14.24
C GLY A 240 17.98 4.22 -13.13
N PHE A 241 18.95 4.62 -12.31
CA PHE A 241 19.29 4.03 -11.03
C PHE A 241 19.11 5.13 -9.97
N ARG A 242 18.05 5.04 -9.16
CA ARG A 242 17.49 6.18 -8.43
C ARG A 242 17.77 6.21 -6.95
N ILE A 243 18.74 5.45 -6.46
CA ILE A 243 19.23 5.54 -5.08
C ILE A 243 20.76 5.65 -5.12
N ALA A 244 21.33 6.53 -4.28
CA ALA A 244 22.79 6.64 -4.16
C ALA A 244 23.45 5.30 -3.82
N SER A 245 24.52 4.94 -4.52
CA SER A 245 25.31 3.74 -4.29
C SER A 245 26.74 4.11 -3.82
N ASP A 246 27.24 3.40 -2.82
CA ASP A 246 28.63 3.50 -2.38
C ASP A 246 29.53 2.53 -3.15
N SER A 247 28.99 1.36 -3.51
CA SER A 247 29.76 0.34 -4.25
C SER A 247 29.92 0.68 -5.74
N HIS A 248 28.91 1.34 -6.33
CA HIS A 248 28.87 1.69 -7.76
C HIS A 248 28.31 3.09 -7.98
N PRO A 249 29.00 4.16 -7.53
CA PRO A 249 28.51 5.53 -7.70
C PRO A 249 28.36 5.95 -9.18
N GLU A 250 29.11 5.31 -10.08
CA GLU A 250 29.14 5.58 -11.51
C GLU A 250 27.83 5.24 -12.25
N ILE A 251 27.00 4.36 -11.69
CA ILE A 251 25.72 3.98 -12.28
C ILE A 251 24.55 4.90 -11.87
N VAL A 252 24.75 5.73 -10.83
CA VAL A 252 23.69 6.50 -10.21
C VAL A 252 23.25 7.64 -11.13
N SER A 253 21.94 7.77 -11.33
CA SER A 253 21.36 8.82 -12.14
C SER A 253 21.49 10.20 -11.47
N ALA A 254 21.51 11.30 -12.25
CA ALA A 254 21.58 12.65 -11.72
C ALA A 254 20.43 12.96 -10.73
N GLN A 255 19.20 12.56 -11.07
CA GLN A 255 18.07 12.60 -10.15
C GLN A 255 17.98 11.26 -9.39
N HIS A 256 18.27 11.28 -8.11
CA HIS A 256 18.23 10.09 -7.25
C HIS A 256 17.90 10.48 -5.81
N LEU A 257 17.52 9.51 -5.02
CA LEU A 257 17.36 9.63 -3.57
C LEU A 257 18.72 9.41 -2.91
N SER A 258 19.10 10.30 -2.01
CA SER A 258 20.23 10.07 -1.11
C SER A 258 19.92 8.94 -0.12
N LYS A 259 20.94 8.27 0.41
CA LYS A 259 20.75 7.28 1.48
C LYS A 259 20.09 7.85 2.74
N ALA A 260 20.28 9.14 3.00
CA ALA A 260 19.62 9.85 4.10
C ALA A 260 18.10 9.93 3.87
N GLU A 261 17.67 10.29 2.67
CA GLU A 261 16.24 10.29 2.29
C GLU A 261 15.64 8.88 2.35
N VAL A 262 16.36 7.88 1.85
CA VAL A 262 15.91 6.48 1.95
C VAL A 262 15.74 6.06 3.41
N ARG A 263 16.69 6.35 4.30
CA ARG A 263 16.56 6.04 5.74
C ARG A 263 15.36 6.74 6.37
N ARG A 264 15.05 7.99 5.99
CA ARG A 264 13.86 8.70 6.45
C ARG A 264 12.56 8.02 5.97
N ILE A 265 12.52 7.61 4.71
CA ILE A 265 11.40 6.83 4.14
C ILE A 265 11.23 5.51 4.92
N LEU A 266 12.32 4.79 5.18
CA LEU A 266 12.29 3.52 5.89
C LEU A 266 11.83 3.68 7.35
N ALA A 267 12.28 4.73 8.04
CA ALA A 267 11.84 5.04 9.40
C ALA A 267 10.33 5.34 9.45
N LEU A 268 9.82 6.15 8.51
CA LEU A 268 8.38 6.40 8.39
C LEU A 268 7.62 5.10 8.08
N ALA A 269 8.07 4.30 7.12
CA ALA A 269 7.43 3.05 6.77
C ALA A 269 7.35 2.10 7.99
N GLN A 270 8.43 1.99 8.75
CA GLN A 270 8.49 1.18 9.97
C GLN A 270 7.46 1.66 11.01
N SER A 271 7.38 2.97 11.28
CA SER A 271 6.40 3.55 12.21
C SER A 271 4.94 3.38 11.76
N LEU A 272 4.73 3.07 10.49
CA LEU A 272 3.42 2.79 9.88
C LEU A 272 3.18 1.30 9.61
N HIS A 273 4.03 0.42 10.14
CA HIS A 273 3.98 -1.04 9.93
C HIS A 273 4.00 -1.46 8.45
N ILE A 274 4.75 -0.72 7.63
CA ILE A 274 4.93 -1.00 6.21
C ILE A 274 6.37 -1.46 5.96
N THR A 275 6.54 -2.62 5.33
CA THR A 275 7.85 -3.09 4.88
C THR A 275 8.12 -2.57 3.48
N VAL A 276 9.24 -1.87 3.30
CA VAL A 276 9.73 -1.51 1.96
C VAL A 276 10.48 -2.69 1.39
N VAL A 277 10.08 -3.13 0.20
CA VAL A 277 10.71 -4.23 -0.56
C VAL A 277 11.50 -3.59 -1.72
N PRO A 278 12.84 -3.49 -1.62
CA PRO A 278 13.65 -2.98 -2.72
C PRO A 278 13.72 -3.98 -3.86
N GLU A 279 13.87 -3.46 -5.08
CA GLU A 279 14.04 -4.26 -6.28
C GLU A 279 15.28 -3.80 -7.05
N ILE A 280 16.17 -4.75 -7.34
CA ILE A 280 17.20 -4.63 -8.37
C ILE A 280 16.92 -5.72 -9.38
N ASP A 281 16.44 -5.29 -10.52
CA ASP A 281 16.08 -6.19 -11.58
C ASP A 281 17.30 -6.66 -12.37
N SER A 282 17.38 -7.97 -12.59
CA SER A 282 18.41 -8.61 -13.40
C SER A 282 17.95 -10.01 -13.86
N PRO A 283 18.40 -10.48 -15.03
CA PRO A 283 19.45 -9.98 -15.90
C PRO A 283 18.96 -9.02 -17.01
N GLY A 284 17.69 -8.72 -17.09
CA GLY A 284 17.09 -7.63 -17.87
C GLY A 284 17.19 -6.30 -17.13
N HIS A 285 16.59 -5.22 -17.69
CA HIS A 285 16.33 -3.94 -17.04
C HIS A 285 17.56 -3.24 -16.40
N LEU A 286 18.77 -3.51 -16.90
CA LEU A 286 20.04 -2.99 -16.38
C LEU A 286 20.66 -1.87 -17.23
N GLY A 287 19.87 -1.18 -18.08
CA GLY A 287 20.40 -0.15 -18.97
C GLY A 287 21.13 0.98 -18.22
N ALA A 288 20.70 1.34 -17.01
CA ALA A 288 21.42 2.32 -16.19
C ALA A 288 22.82 1.84 -15.82
N VAL A 289 22.97 0.56 -15.44
CA VAL A 289 24.26 -0.09 -15.13
C VAL A 289 25.11 -0.19 -16.39
N LEU A 290 24.52 -0.62 -17.51
CA LEU A 290 25.23 -0.87 -18.76
C LEU A 290 25.72 0.41 -19.46
N ARG A 291 25.17 1.58 -19.14
CA ARG A 291 25.73 2.86 -19.59
C ARG A 291 27.13 3.13 -19.01
N ALA A 292 27.36 2.73 -17.77
CA ALA A 292 28.67 2.85 -17.12
C ALA A 292 29.58 1.65 -17.45
N HIS A 293 28.99 0.49 -17.74
CA HIS A 293 29.69 -0.78 -18.01
C HIS A 293 29.27 -1.39 -19.35
N PRO A 294 29.53 -0.74 -20.49
CA PRO A 294 29.07 -1.20 -21.81
C PRO A 294 29.72 -2.51 -22.28
N ASP A 295 30.85 -2.88 -21.68
CA ASP A 295 31.53 -4.15 -21.89
C ASP A 295 30.76 -5.34 -21.31
N LEU A 296 29.86 -5.12 -20.34
CA LEU A 296 29.00 -6.15 -19.76
C LEU A 296 27.70 -6.34 -20.54
N GLN A 297 27.40 -5.50 -21.53
CA GLN A 297 26.16 -5.59 -22.27
C GLN A 297 26.12 -6.86 -23.14
N LEU A 298 25.00 -7.56 -23.09
CA LEU A 298 24.73 -8.72 -23.92
C LEU A 298 24.72 -8.34 -25.40
N ARG A 299 25.42 -9.13 -26.23
CA ARG A 299 25.41 -9.01 -27.69
C ARG A 299 24.99 -10.32 -28.32
N ASN A 300 24.19 -10.21 -29.37
CA ASN A 300 23.83 -11.39 -30.16
C ASN A 300 25.01 -11.88 -31.05
N VAL A 301 24.78 -12.98 -31.77
CA VAL A 301 25.79 -13.60 -32.66
C VAL A 301 26.31 -12.64 -33.76
N GLN A 302 25.54 -11.58 -34.12
CA GLN A 302 25.98 -10.54 -35.05
C GLN A 302 26.70 -9.36 -34.34
N GLY A 303 26.96 -9.46 -33.06
CA GLY A 303 27.55 -8.36 -32.27
C GLY A 303 26.61 -7.21 -31.90
N VAL A 304 25.32 -7.32 -32.23
CA VAL A 304 24.33 -6.29 -31.92
C VAL A 304 24.01 -6.30 -30.43
N PRO A 305 24.17 -5.16 -29.71
CA PRO A 305 23.87 -5.07 -28.31
C PRO A 305 22.36 -5.18 -28.04
N ARG A 306 21.99 -5.77 -26.88
CA ARG A 306 20.62 -5.85 -26.40
C ARG A 306 20.41 -4.85 -25.29
N GLN A 307 19.47 -3.94 -25.49
CA GLN A 307 19.15 -2.92 -24.49
C GLN A 307 18.77 -3.59 -23.16
N GLY A 308 19.30 -3.07 -22.06
CA GLY A 308 18.99 -3.53 -20.71
C GLY A 308 19.52 -4.91 -20.33
N ALA A 309 19.91 -5.74 -21.28
CA ALA A 309 20.37 -7.11 -21.00
C ALA A 309 21.86 -7.17 -20.68
N ILE A 310 22.20 -7.68 -19.49
CA ILE A 310 23.59 -7.97 -19.10
C ILE A 310 24.02 -9.35 -19.61
N ASP A 311 25.29 -9.52 -19.97
CA ASP A 311 25.84 -10.81 -20.38
C ASP A 311 26.15 -11.69 -19.17
N ILE A 312 25.24 -12.59 -18.84
CA ILE A 312 25.34 -13.49 -17.68
C ILE A 312 26.39 -14.60 -17.82
N SER A 313 27.06 -14.70 -18.97
CA SER A 313 28.23 -15.58 -19.12
C SER A 313 29.51 -14.98 -18.53
N LYS A 314 29.49 -13.66 -18.22
CA LYS A 314 30.65 -12.94 -17.69
C LYS A 314 30.66 -12.92 -16.18
N PRO A 315 31.73 -13.35 -15.49
CA PRO A 315 31.82 -13.27 -14.02
C PRO A 315 31.73 -11.83 -13.49
N ALA A 316 32.14 -10.84 -14.28
CA ALA A 316 32.02 -9.42 -13.89
C ALA A 316 30.56 -8.96 -13.78
N SER A 317 29.67 -9.48 -14.64
CA SER A 317 28.22 -9.23 -14.54
C SER A 317 27.63 -9.72 -13.22
N ALA A 318 28.05 -10.88 -12.75
CA ALA A 318 27.64 -11.41 -11.46
C ALA A 318 28.14 -10.54 -10.30
N ARG A 319 29.41 -10.11 -10.36
CA ARG A 319 30.01 -9.31 -9.28
C ARG A 319 29.27 -7.99 -9.08
N ILE A 320 29.00 -7.22 -10.13
CA ILE A 320 28.34 -5.92 -10.00
C ILE A 320 26.93 -6.06 -9.42
N VAL A 321 26.15 -7.04 -9.87
CA VAL A 321 24.80 -7.27 -9.33
C VAL A 321 24.85 -7.76 -7.88
N ASP A 322 25.81 -8.64 -7.53
CA ASP A 322 25.99 -9.12 -6.16
C ASP A 322 26.39 -8.00 -5.20
N ASP A 323 27.27 -7.09 -5.61
CA ASP A 323 27.68 -5.95 -4.80
C ASP A 323 26.50 -5.04 -4.51
N LEU A 324 25.66 -4.75 -5.52
CA LEU A 324 24.43 -3.99 -5.35
C LEU A 324 23.44 -4.72 -4.41
N LEU A 325 23.22 -6.01 -4.60
CA LEU A 325 22.32 -6.79 -3.74
C LEU A 325 22.80 -6.79 -2.29
N ARG A 326 24.10 -6.89 -2.02
CA ARG A 326 24.67 -6.82 -0.66
C ARG A 326 24.50 -5.43 -0.07
N GLU A 327 24.83 -4.38 -0.82
CA GLU A 327 24.71 -2.99 -0.37
C GLU A 327 23.28 -2.65 0.03
N TYR A 328 22.33 -2.92 -0.84
CA TYR A 328 20.93 -2.57 -0.56
C TYR A 328 20.24 -3.55 0.40
N SER A 329 20.71 -4.79 0.50
CA SER A 329 20.25 -5.68 1.58
C SER A 329 20.63 -5.17 2.96
N ALA A 330 21.77 -4.49 3.10
CA ALA A 330 22.17 -3.84 4.34
C ALA A 330 21.41 -2.53 4.61
N LEU A 331 21.05 -1.78 3.57
CA LEU A 331 20.31 -0.51 3.70
C LEU A 331 18.84 -0.71 4.08
N PHE A 332 18.17 -1.72 3.50
CA PHE A 332 16.75 -1.98 3.70
C PHE A 332 16.54 -3.04 4.79
N PRO A 333 15.95 -2.70 5.95
CA PRO A 333 15.82 -3.64 7.09
C PRO A 333 14.74 -4.71 6.89
N GLY A 334 13.84 -4.55 5.90
CA GLY A 334 12.74 -5.48 5.65
C GLY A 334 13.20 -6.89 5.30
N GLY A 335 12.33 -7.88 5.55
CA GLY A 335 12.63 -9.30 5.35
C GLY A 335 12.54 -9.79 3.90
N TRP A 336 12.34 -8.91 2.93
CA TRP A 336 12.21 -9.27 1.50
C TRP A 336 13.12 -8.41 0.62
N PHE A 337 13.54 -9.00 -0.50
CA PHE A 337 14.25 -8.32 -1.58
C PHE A 337 13.80 -8.91 -2.91
N HIS A 338 13.46 -8.07 -3.90
CA HIS A 338 13.07 -8.51 -5.23
C HIS A 338 14.28 -8.46 -6.17
N VAL A 339 14.55 -9.56 -6.89
CA VAL A 339 15.73 -9.72 -7.76
C VAL A 339 15.40 -9.66 -9.26
N GLY A 340 14.15 -9.29 -9.62
CA GLY A 340 13.69 -9.16 -11.00
C GLY A 340 13.42 -10.48 -11.66
N ALA A 341 14.16 -10.75 -12.74
CA ALA A 341 14.17 -11.94 -13.60
C ALA A 341 13.18 -11.92 -14.76
N ASP A 342 12.45 -10.83 -14.97
CA ASP A 342 11.54 -10.68 -16.09
C ASP A 342 12.24 -10.23 -17.39
N GLU A 343 11.56 -10.48 -18.48
CA GLU A 343 11.83 -9.97 -19.83
C GLU A 343 13.30 -10.05 -20.32
N TYR A 344 14.08 -11.04 -19.84
CA TYR A 344 15.46 -11.17 -20.30
C TYR A 344 15.52 -11.38 -21.82
N GLN A 345 16.02 -10.38 -22.54
CA GLN A 345 15.96 -10.33 -24.02
C GLN A 345 16.65 -11.51 -24.72
N ALA A 346 17.55 -12.21 -24.04
CA ALA A 346 18.11 -13.46 -24.59
C ALA A 346 17.06 -14.57 -24.76
N LEU A 347 15.97 -14.51 -23.99
CA LEU A 347 14.90 -15.51 -23.96
C LEU A 347 13.64 -15.08 -24.70
N THR A 348 13.54 -13.80 -25.11
CA THR A 348 12.42 -13.28 -25.92
C THR A 348 12.56 -13.58 -27.41
N VAL A 349 13.59 -14.33 -27.81
CA VAL A 349 13.84 -14.72 -29.21
C VAL A 349 13.48 -16.20 -29.44
N ARG A 350 13.15 -16.54 -30.69
CA ARG A 350 12.73 -17.92 -31.04
C ARG A 350 13.80 -18.97 -30.79
N SER A 351 15.09 -18.65 -30.99
CA SER A 351 16.20 -19.59 -30.86
C SER A 351 17.33 -18.98 -30.02
N PRO A 352 17.18 -18.98 -28.69
CA PRO A 352 18.14 -18.36 -27.77
C PRO A 352 19.57 -18.86 -27.95
N SER A 353 19.79 -20.19 -28.04
CA SER A 353 21.13 -20.79 -28.19
C SER A 353 21.83 -20.40 -29.50
N ALA A 354 21.09 -20.25 -30.61
CA ALA A 354 21.64 -19.79 -31.87
C ALA A 354 21.91 -18.28 -31.89
N SER A 355 21.06 -17.51 -31.23
CA SER A 355 21.19 -16.06 -31.16
C SER A 355 22.28 -15.62 -30.19
N TYR A 356 22.53 -16.39 -29.12
CA TYR A 356 23.52 -16.12 -28.06
C TYR A 356 24.37 -17.35 -27.77
N PRO A 357 25.27 -17.75 -28.69
CA PRO A 357 26.09 -18.96 -28.54
C PRO A 357 27.01 -18.92 -27.32
N GLN A 358 27.44 -17.73 -26.87
CA GLN A 358 28.24 -17.56 -25.66
C GLN A 358 27.47 -17.96 -24.40
N LEU A 359 26.17 -17.59 -24.30
CA LEU A 359 25.32 -17.99 -23.17
C LEU A 359 25.05 -19.49 -23.19
N ALA A 360 24.81 -20.08 -24.38
CA ALA A 360 24.62 -21.51 -24.54
C ALA A 360 25.90 -22.31 -24.19
N ALA A 361 27.06 -21.77 -24.53
CA ALA A 361 28.35 -22.40 -24.16
C ALA A 361 28.56 -22.36 -22.63
N ALA A 362 28.31 -21.20 -22.00
CA ALA A 362 28.41 -21.04 -20.56
C ALA A 362 27.40 -21.94 -19.80
N ALA A 363 26.18 -22.09 -20.31
CA ALA A 363 25.19 -23.01 -19.77
C ALA A 363 25.69 -24.45 -19.76
N ARG A 364 26.15 -24.91 -20.90
CA ARG A 364 26.70 -26.28 -21.02
C ARG A 364 27.95 -26.52 -20.16
N GLN A 365 28.81 -25.53 -20.07
CA GLN A 365 29.99 -25.60 -19.20
C GLN A 365 29.60 -25.73 -17.72
N LYS A 366 28.59 -24.97 -17.26
CA LYS A 366 28.21 -24.92 -15.85
C LYS A 366 27.28 -26.08 -15.45
N TYR A 367 26.35 -26.47 -16.32
CA TYR A 367 25.23 -27.36 -15.99
C TYR A 367 25.17 -28.64 -16.83
N GLY A 368 26.15 -28.87 -17.72
CA GLY A 368 26.24 -30.08 -18.55
C GLY A 368 25.66 -29.90 -19.96
N PRO A 369 25.86 -30.91 -20.82
CA PRO A 369 25.69 -30.80 -22.28
C PRO A 369 24.24 -30.51 -22.72
N GLN A 370 23.25 -30.82 -21.87
CA GLN A 370 21.83 -30.59 -22.16
C GLN A 370 21.35 -29.18 -21.79
N ALA A 371 22.17 -28.41 -21.05
CA ALA A 371 21.78 -27.09 -20.58
C ALA A 371 21.72 -26.07 -21.71
N GLY A 372 20.70 -25.24 -21.68
CA GLY A 372 20.44 -24.12 -22.59
C GLY A 372 20.51 -22.75 -21.91
N VAL A 373 20.22 -21.71 -22.69
CA VAL A 373 20.24 -20.31 -22.19
C VAL A 373 19.27 -20.11 -21.02
N GLN A 374 18.12 -20.78 -21.05
CA GLN A 374 17.15 -20.74 -19.93
C GLN A 374 17.73 -21.29 -18.62
N ASP A 375 18.53 -22.38 -18.69
CA ASP A 375 19.17 -22.94 -17.50
C ASP A 375 20.20 -21.99 -16.91
N LEU A 376 20.90 -21.22 -17.78
CA LEU A 376 21.86 -20.21 -17.33
C LEU A 376 21.13 -19.06 -16.63
N ALA A 377 19.97 -18.61 -17.17
CA ALA A 377 19.16 -17.56 -16.58
C ALA A 377 18.51 -18.01 -15.26
N GLU A 378 18.00 -19.24 -15.19
CA GLU A 378 17.43 -19.78 -13.96
C GLU A 378 18.50 -20.01 -12.87
N GLY A 379 19.69 -20.42 -13.28
CA GLY A 379 20.85 -20.48 -12.39
C GLY A 379 21.31 -19.10 -11.91
N TRP A 380 21.22 -18.07 -12.77
CA TRP A 380 21.44 -16.69 -12.38
C TRP A 380 20.45 -16.24 -11.30
N LEU A 381 19.16 -16.50 -11.49
CA LEU A 381 18.13 -16.22 -10.49
C LEU A 381 18.43 -16.90 -9.16
N ASN A 382 18.79 -18.18 -9.18
CA ASN A 382 19.12 -18.94 -7.97
C ASN A 382 20.33 -18.35 -7.24
N ASP A 383 21.38 -17.96 -7.97
CA ASP A 383 22.59 -17.37 -7.41
C ASP A 383 22.29 -15.99 -6.77
N ARG A 384 21.50 -15.14 -7.44
CA ARG A 384 21.10 -13.82 -6.89
C ARG A 384 20.20 -13.97 -5.67
N ALA A 385 19.26 -14.91 -5.72
CA ALA A 385 18.44 -15.27 -4.56
C ALA A 385 19.28 -15.80 -3.39
N ALA A 386 20.37 -16.50 -3.66
CA ALA A 386 21.29 -16.97 -2.61
C ALA A 386 22.00 -15.81 -1.91
N VAL A 387 22.43 -14.77 -2.64
CA VAL A 387 23.03 -13.56 -2.06
C VAL A 387 22.03 -12.87 -1.11
N VAL A 388 20.79 -12.70 -1.54
CA VAL A 388 19.71 -12.12 -0.75
C VAL A 388 19.42 -12.95 0.52
N ARG A 389 19.39 -14.28 0.39
CA ARG A 389 19.19 -15.17 1.54
C ARG A 389 20.37 -15.14 2.52
N ALA A 390 21.58 -15.01 2.03
CA ALA A 390 22.76 -14.86 2.89
C ALA A 390 22.69 -13.60 3.76
N ALA A 391 21.95 -12.56 3.31
CA ALA A 391 21.63 -11.37 4.07
C ALA A 391 20.38 -11.55 4.98
N GLY A 392 19.87 -12.76 5.16
CA GLY A 392 18.73 -13.07 6.03
C GLY A 392 17.36 -12.70 5.46
N LYS A 393 17.24 -12.49 4.13
CA LYS A 393 16.01 -12.06 3.48
C LYS A 393 15.40 -13.14 2.59
N THR A 394 14.11 -13.07 2.37
CA THR A 394 13.38 -13.86 1.37
C THR A 394 13.50 -13.17 0.00
N ALA A 395 13.96 -13.92 -0.99
CA ALA A 395 13.99 -13.43 -2.37
C ALA A 395 12.60 -13.52 -3.00
N LYS A 396 12.26 -12.50 -3.81
CA LYS A 396 11.10 -12.44 -4.68
C LYS A 396 11.55 -12.30 -6.12
N ALA A 397 10.78 -12.82 -7.07
CA ALA A 397 11.07 -12.66 -8.49
C ALA A 397 9.79 -12.67 -9.34
N TRP A 398 9.85 -12.03 -10.50
CA TRP A 398 8.77 -12.02 -11.49
C TRP A 398 8.55 -13.40 -12.08
N ASN A 399 7.30 -13.75 -12.37
CA ASN A 399 6.92 -15.10 -12.79
C ASN A 399 7.56 -15.58 -14.10
N ASP A 400 7.85 -14.71 -15.03
CA ASP A 400 8.42 -15.06 -16.33
C ASP A 400 9.92 -15.39 -16.29
N GLY A 401 10.57 -15.22 -15.13
CA GLY A 401 11.91 -15.76 -14.84
C GLY A 401 11.97 -17.24 -14.47
N PHE A 402 10.82 -17.94 -14.43
CA PHE A 402 10.73 -19.36 -14.06
C PHE A 402 10.38 -20.23 -15.27
N PHE A 403 11.30 -21.05 -15.74
CA PHE A 403 11.17 -21.78 -16.98
C PHE A 403 10.71 -23.24 -16.77
N ARG A 404 10.34 -23.92 -17.86
CA ARG A 404 9.94 -25.33 -17.88
C ARG A 404 11.02 -26.21 -18.47
N GLY A 405 11.16 -27.43 -17.97
CA GLY A 405 11.87 -28.51 -18.69
C GLY A 405 13.37 -28.34 -18.83
N GLY A 406 13.99 -27.44 -18.06
CA GLY A 406 15.42 -27.28 -17.98
C GLY A 406 16.08 -28.32 -17.07
N VAL A 407 17.42 -28.36 -17.10
CA VAL A 407 18.24 -29.15 -16.15
C VAL A 407 18.44 -28.41 -14.82
N VAL A 408 18.19 -27.08 -14.82
CA VAL A 408 18.18 -26.23 -13.64
C VAL A 408 16.73 -25.88 -13.29
N THR A 409 16.41 -25.86 -12.01
CA THR A 409 15.09 -25.42 -11.51
C THR A 409 15.26 -24.28 -10.53
N ALA A 410 14.33 -23.32 -10.57
CA ALA A 410 14.32 -22.22 -9.63
C ALA A 410 14.08 -22.69 -8.19
N ASP A 411 14.82 -22.11 -7.25
CA ASP A 411 14.72 -22.42 -5.82
C ASP A 411 13.28 -22.24 -5.33
N GLN A 412 12.74 -23.27 -4.65
CA GLN A 412 11.36 -23.28 -4.13
C GLN A 412 11.10 -22.20 -3.07
N ARG A 413 12.15 -21.65 -2.46
CA ARG A 413 12.06 -20.61 -1.44
C ARG A 413 11.86 -19.19 -2.01
N ILE A 414 11.98 -19.02 -3.34
CA ILE A 414 11.71 -17.73 -4.00
C ILE A 414 10.20 -17.54 -4.08
N GLU A 415 9.69 -16.45 -3.52
CA GLU A 415 8.30 -16.04 -3.69
C GLU A 415 8.08 -15.50 -5.09
N VAL A 416 7.06 -16.02 -5.79
CA VAL A 416 6.74 -15.62 -7.16
C VAL A 416 5.82 -14.41 -7.14
N GLU A 417 6.17 -13.35 -7.84
CA GLU A 417 5.28 -12.24 -8.14
C GLU A 417 4.71 -12.42 -9.53
N TYR A 418 3.42 -12.78 -9.58
CA TYR A 418 2.74 -13.13 -10.82
C TYR A 418 2.05 -11.90 -11.42
N TRP A 419 2.58 -11.42 -12.56
CA TRP A 419 2.06 -10.26 -13.26
C TRP A 419 1.43 -10.61 -14.61
N THR A 420 2.05 -11.44 -15.42
CA THR A 420 1.65 -11.71 -16.80
C THR A 420 1.65 -13.20 -17.15
N GLY A 421 0.89 -13.53 -18.16
CA GLY A 421 0.93 -14.81 -18.86
C GLY A 421 1.07 -14.63 -20.37
N LYS A 422 1.47 -13.43 -20.83
CA LYS A 422 1.53 -13.06 -22.25
C LYS A 422 2.91 -13.26 -22.86
N GLU A 423 3.95 -13.37 -22.04
CA GLU A 423 5.33 -13.53 -22.48
C GLU A 423 5.58 -14.89 -23.15
N ILE A 424 6.61 -14.93 -24.00
CA ILE A 424 7.00 -16.18 -24.68
C ILE A 424 7.41 -17.21 -23.63
N GLY A 425 6.74 -18.36 -23.64
CA GLY A 425 7.00 -19.42 -22.66
C GLY A 425 6.34 -19.22 -21.32
N ALA A 426 5.52 -18.19 -21.15
CA ALA A 426 4.80 -17.92 -19.91
C ALA A 426 4.00 -19.14 -19.43
N ARG A 427 4.14 -19.41 -18.14
CA ARG A 427 3.47 -20.53 -17.46
C ARG A 427 2.14 -20.05 -16.85
N PRO A 428 1.05 -20.82 -16.97
CA PRO A 428 -0.20 -20.49 -16.29
C PRO A 428 -0.04 -20.58 -14.75
N PRO A 429 -0.79 -19.77 -13.97
CA PRO A 429 -0.70 -19.77 -12.51
C PRO A 429 -0.83 -21.15 -11.86
N ALA A 430 -1.67 -22.02 -12.46
CA ALA A 430 -1.91 -23.36 -11.94
C ALA A 430 -0.66 -24.23 -11.85
N GLU A 431 0.34 -24.03 -12.71
CA GLU A 431 1.60 -24.79 -12.65
C GLU A 431 2.44 -24.41 -11.43
N TYR A 432 2.61 -23.09 -11.16
CA TYR A 432 3.31 -22.62 -9.95
C TYR A 432 2.63 -23.12 -8.67
N LEU A 433 1.30 -23.10 -8.66
CA LEU A 433 0.50 -23.56 -7.52
C LEU A 433 0.58 -25.10 -7.35
N ALA A 434 0.61 -25.85 -8.45
CA ALA A 434 0.81 -27.31 -8.40
C ALA A 434 2.20 -27.70 -7.88
N GLU A 435 3.22 -26.86 -8.12
CA GLU A 435 4.56 -27.00 -7.57
C GLU A 435 4.65 -26.59 -6.09
N GLY A 436 3.58 -26.09 -5.49
CA GLY A 436 3.56 -25.62 -4.10
C GLY A 436 4.16 -24.24 -3.88
N ARG A 437 4.43 -23.46 -4.95
CA ARG A 437 5.01 -22.12 -4.84
C ARG A 437 4.04 -21.14 -4.20
N LYS A 438 4.60 -20.20 -3.45
CA LYS A 438 3.88 -19.06 -2.87
C LYS A 438 3.86 -17.91 -3.87
N ILE A 439 2.70 -17.29 -4.06
CA ILE A 439 2.48 -16.28 -5.09
C ILE A 439 1.94 -14.98 -4.47
N VAL A 440 2.48 -13.85 -4.91
CA VAL A 440 1.87 -12.53 -4.77
C VAL A 440 1.23 -12.15 -6.11
N ASN A 441 0.00 -11.68 -6.07
CA ASN A 441 -0.79 -11.35 -7.26
C ASN A 441 -0.55 -9.89 -7.68
N LEU A 442 -0.03 -9.70 -8.89
CA LEU A 442 0.10 -8.41 -9.55
C LEU A 442 -0.56 -8.41 -10.94
N ASN A 443 -1.61 -9.20 -11.13
CA ASN A 443 -2.32 -9.37 -12.40
C ASN A 443 -2.36 -8.08 -13.24
N ASP A 444 -1.68 -8.09 -14.38
CA ASP A 444 -1.49 -6.93 -15.26
C ASP A 444 -2.81 -6.35 -15.85
N GLU A 445 -3.88 -7.13 -15.87
CA GLU A 445 -5.17 -6.68 -16.39
C GLU A 445 -6.01 -5.90 -15.38
N TYR A 446 -5.70 -6.00 -14.07
CA TYR A 446 -6.46 -5.35 -13.00
C TYR A 446 -5.62 -4.41 -12.14
N LEU A 447 -4.31 -4.71 -11.98
CA LEU A 447 -3.49 -4.10 -10.95
C LEU A 447 -2.33 -3.27 -11.51
N TYR A 448 -2.15 -3.20 -12.83
CA TYR A 448 -1.08 -2.44 -13.48
C TYR A 448 -1.56 -1.08 -13.96
N TYR A 449 -1.00 -0.03 -13.38
CA TYR A 449 -1.17 1.36 -13.79
C TYR A 449 0.06 1.78 -14.60
N VAL A 450 0.01 1.57 -15.92
CA VAL A 450 1.14 1.82 -16.83
C VAL A 450 1.00 3.19 -17.46
N LEU A 451 1.91 4.12 -17.15
CA LEU A 451 1.84 5.50 -17.59
C LEU A 451 1.85 5.60 -19.13
N GLY A 452 0.84 6.29 -19.66
CA GLY A 452 0.69 6.52 -21.11
C GLY A 452 0.02 5.37 -21.84
N GLU A 453 -0.37 4.29 -21.14
CA GLU A 453 -1.13 3.16 -21.69
C GLU A 453 -0.50 2.54 -22.95
N PRO A 454 0.84 2.28 -22.97
CA PRO A 454 1.49 1.62 -24.10
C PRO A 454 1.00 0.17 -24.23
N ASN A 455 1.21 -0.45 -25.37
CA ASN A 455 0.99 -1.89 -25.62
C ASN A 455 -0.42 -2.39 -25.23
N GLN A 456 -1.46 -1.57 -25.42
CA GLN A 456 -2.86 -1.86 -25.09
C GLN A 456 -3.16 -1.94 -23.57
N PHE A 457 -2.24 -1.54 -22.70
CA PHE A 457 -2.59 -1.31 -21.31
C PHE A 457 -3.68 -0.22 -21.23
N THR A 458 -4.54 -0.36 -20.22
CA THR A 458 -5.53 0.67 -19.86
C THR A 458 -5.45 0.91 -18.36
N TYR A 459 -5.61 2.16 -17.94
CA TYR A 459 -5.59 2.46 -16.51
C TYR A 459 -6.67 1.67 -15.76
N PRO A 460 -6.29 0.88 -14.74
CA PRO A 460 -7.27 0.12 -13.95
C PRO A 460 -8.19 1.08 -13.20
N THR A 461 -9.46 0.71 -13.10
CA THR A 461 -10.43 1.48 -12.34
C THR A 461 -10.74 0.81 -11.01
N GLY A 462 -10.98 1.61 -9.97
CA GLY A 462 -11.40 1.07 -8.67
C GLY A 462 -12.68 0.25 -8.77
N ARG A 463 -13.62 0.64 -9.64
CA ARG A 463 -14.86 -0.10 -9.87
C ARG A 463 -14.60 -1.52 -10.39
N ARG A 464 -13.75 -1.64 -11.43
CA ARG A 464 -13.42 -2.94 -12.02
C ARG A 464 -12.75 -3.87 -11.00
N ILE A 465 -11.81 -3.35 -10.19
CA ILE A 465 -11.17 -4.12 -9.13
C ILE A 465 -12.21 -4.54 -8.07
N TYR A 466 -13.03 -3.62 -7.61
CA TYR A 466 -14.00 -3.86 -6.55
C TYR A 466 -15.05 -4.91 -6.93
N GLU A 467 -15.61 -4.81 -8.14
CA GLU A 467 -16.71 -5.65 -8.62
C GLU A 467 -16.24 -6.98 -9.20
N GLN A 468 -15.06 -7.03 -9.86
CA GLN A 468 -14.70 -8.15 -10.74
C GLN A 468 -13.45 -8.91 -10.29
N TRP A 469 -12.57 -8.31 -9.49
CA TRP A 469 -11.31 -8.94 -9.12
C TRP A 469 -11.36 -9.52 -7.70
N THR A 470 -10.61 -10.60 -7.50
CA THR A 470 -10.30 -11.17 -6.17
C THR A 470 -8.84 -11.61 -6.13
N PRO A 471 -8.23 -11.83 -4.95
CA PRO A 471 -6.86 -12.35 -4.87
C PRO A 471 -6.63 -13.68 -5.61
N LEU A 472 -7.69 -14.44 -5.90
CA LEU A 472 -7.62 -15.69 -6.68
C LEU A 472 -7.54 -15.47 -8.21
N VAL A 473 -7.79 -14.25 -8.69
CA VAL A 473 -7.69 -13.91 -10.13
C VAL A 473 -6.26 -13.49 -10.43
N LEU A 474 -5.40 -14.48 -10.68
CA LEU A 474 -3.96 -14.26 -10.94
C LEU A 474 -3.68 -13.91 -12.39
N ARG A 475 -4.52 -14.32 -13.33
CA ARG A 475 -4.40 -14.07 -14.77
C ARG A 475 -5.77 -13.99 -15.41
N GLY A 476 -5.94 -13.08 -16.38
CA GLY A 476 -7.23 -12.89 -17.03
C GLY A 476 -8.31 -12.56 -16.01
N THR A 477 -9.48 -13.12 -16.19
CA THR A 477 -10.68 -12.87 -15.36
C THR A 477 -11.12 -14.07 -14.53
N THR A 478 -10.48 -15.22 -14.71
CA THR A 478 -10.90 -16.48 -14.09
C THR A 478 -10.10 -16.74 -12.79
N PRO A 479 -10.77 -16.94 -11.65
CA PRO A 479 -10.10 -17.29 -10.42
C PRO A 479 -9.50 -18.70 -10.47
N VAL A 480 -8.33 -18.89 -9.87
CA VAL A 480 -7.80 -20.24 -9.60
C VAL A 480 -8.66 -20.92 -8.54
N PRO A 481 -8.66 -22.27 -8.49
CA PRO A 481 -9.44 -23.01 -7.50
C PRO A 481 -9.14 -22.59 -6.05
N ALA A 482 -10.19 -22.51 -5.22
CA ALA A 482 -10.11 -22.03 -3.84
C ALA A 482 -9.12 -22.81 -2.95
N ARG A 483 -8.84 -24.08 -3.26
CA ARG A 483 -7.84 -24.89 -2.55
C ARG A 483 -6.42 -24.25 -2.55
N TYR A 484 -6.13 -23.39 -3.52
CA TYR A 484 -4.85 -22.68 -3.63
C TYR A 484 -4.81 -21.35 -2.85
N ALA A 485 -5.90 -20.94 -2.21
CA ALA A 485 -5.96 -19.69 -1.46
C ALA A 485 -4.83 -19.53 -0.41
N PRO A 486 -4.38 -20.59 0.31
CA PRO A 486 -3.26 -20.48 1.25
C PRO A 486 -1.90 -20.21 0.60
N GLN A 487 -1.71 -20.55 -0.68
CA GLN A 487 -0.47 -20.29 -1.41
C GLN A 487 -0.41 -18.86 -1.98
N ILE A 488 -1.56 -18.18 -2.09
CA ILE A 488 -1.64 -16.80 -2.57
C ILE A 488 -1.49 -15.89 -1.36
N LEU A 489 -0.29 -15.34 -1.22
CA LEU A 489 0.11 -14.51 -0.08
C LEU A 489 -0.63 -13.17 -0.03
N GLY A 490 -1.10 -12.69 -1.17
CA GLY A 490 -1.82 -11.43 -1.28
C GLY A 490 -1.66 -10.79 -2.65
N ALA A 491 -1.69 -9.45 -2.68
CA ALA A 491 -1.53 -8.70 -3.93
C ALA A 491 -0.90 -7.34 -3.71
N ARG A 492 -0.29 -6.81 -4.78
CA ARG A 492 0.17 -5.43 -4.87
C ARG A 492 -0.38 -4.76 -6.12
N PHE A 493 -0.76 -3.50 -5.98
CA PHE A 493 -1.03 -2.62 -7.10
C PHE A 493 0.29 -2.08 -7.63
N ALA A 494 0.53 -2.08 -8.93
CA ALA A 494 1.79 -1.65 -9.51
C ALA A 494 1.63 -0.39 -10.37
N VAL A 495 2.53 0.57 -10.18
CA VAL A 495 2.66 1.77 -11.01
C VAL A 495 3.93 1.63 -11.84
N TRP A 496 3.78 1.52 -13.15
CA TRP A 496 4.88 1.46 -14.10
C TRP A 496 4.94 2.76 -14.90
N CYS A 497 6.13 3.23 -15.16
CA CYS A 497 6.36 4.56 -15.71
C CYS A 497 6.94 4.54 -17.14
N ASP A 498 6.49 3.62 -17.97
CA ASP A 498 6.96 3.40 -19.36
C ASP A 498 7.01 4.70 -20.18
N LEU A 499 5.93 5.45 -20.19
CA LEU A 499 5.89 6.79 -20.77
C LEU A 499 5.91 7.84 -19.66
N ALA A 500 7.07 8.00 -19.03
CA ALA A 500 7.29 8.80 -17.82
C ALA A 500 6.73 10.24 -17.89
N GLY A 501 6.67 10.82 -19.10
CA GLY A 501 6.11 12.16 -19.34
C GLY A 501 4.60 12.24 -19.44
N ALA A 502 3.87 11.10 -19.49
CA ALA A 502 2.43 11.08 -19.72
C ALA A 502 1.61 11.70 -18.58
N GLN A 503 2.11 11.63 -17.34
CA GLN A 503 1.45 12.20 -16.17
C GLN A 503 2.46 12.83 -15.21
N THR A 504 2.04 13.87 -14.51
CA THR A 504 2.79 14.44 -13.39
C THR A 504 2.68 13.52 -12.15
N PRO A 505 3.59 13.64 -11.15
CA PRO A 505 3.46 12.87 -9.91
C PRO A 505 2.12 13.07 -9.19
N ALA A 506 1.55 14.27 -9.23
CA ALA A 506 0.23 14.56 -8.65
C ALA A 506 -0.91 13.85 -9.39
N GLN A 507 -0.84 13.79 -10.73
CA GLN A 507 -1.81 13.04 -11.53
C GLN A 507 -1.73 11.54 -11.27
N VAL A 508 -0.52 10.97 -11.16
CA VAL A 508 -0.32 9.56 -10.77
C VAL A 508 -0.95 9.30 -9.40
N ALA A 509 -0.62 10.11 -8.38
CA ALA A 509 -1.19 9.97 -7.05
C ALA A 509 -2.72 10.01 -7.04
N ASN A 510 -3.32 10.88 -7.85
CA ASN A 510 -4.78 10.95 -7.97
C ASN A 510 -5.37 9.75 -8.73
N GLY A 511 -4.72 9.31 -9.80
CA GLY A 511 -5.17 8.22 -10.66
C GLY A 511 -5.20 6.86 -9.96
N ILE A 512 -4.19 6.58 -9.14
CA ILE A 512 -4.09 5.29 -8.42
C ILE A 512 -5.00 5.21 -7.19
N ARG A 513 -5.54 6.32 -6.74
CA ARG A 513 -6.26 6.45 -5.46
C ARG A 513 -7.38 5.43 -5.29
N MET A 514 -8.37 5.45 -6.15
CA MET A 514 -9.51 4.56 -6.05
C MET A 514 -9.19 3.09 -6.40
N PRO A 515 -8.35 2.80 -7.40
CA PRO A 515 -7.83 1.46 -7.62
C PRO A 515 -7.15 0.84 -6.39
N LEU A 516 -6.24 1.58 -5.75
CA LEU A 516 -5.54 1.12 -4.55
C LEU A 516 -6.50 0.91 -3.36
N THR A 517 -7.49 1.80 -3.20
CA THR A 517 -8.53 1.68 -2.17
C THR A 517 -9.39 0.42 -2.37
N ALA A 518 -9.75 0.11 -3.63
CA ALA A 518 -10.50 -1.10 -3.96
C ALA A 518 -9.67 -2.37 -3.74
N LEU A 519 -8.39 -2.37 -4.12
CA LEU A 519 -7.48 -3.47 -3.82
C LEU A 519 -7.39 -3.70 -2.30
N ALA A 520 -7.20 -2.64 -1.50
CA ALA A 520 -7.09 -2.75 -0.05
C ALA A 520 -8.32 -3.45 0.57
N GLN A 521 -9.53 -3.10 0.13
CA GLN A 521 -10.75 -3.81 0.54
C GLN A 521 -10.70 -5.30 0.23
N LYS A 522 -10.28 -5.66 -0.99
CA LYS A 522 -10.31 -7.05 -1.49
C LYS A 522 -9.23 -7.95 -0.87
N VAL A 523 -8.08 -7.37 -0.46
CA VAL A 523 -7.00 -8.14 0.19
C VAL A 523 -7.17 -8.19 1.71
N TRP A 524 -7.88 -7.22 2.30
CA TRP A 524 -8.24 -7.21 3.71
C TRP A 524 -9.39 -8.18 4.00
N ASP A 525 -10.46 -8.09 3.21
CA ASP A 525 -11.60 -9.00 3.28
C ASP A 525 -11.88 -9.59 1.89
N ALA A 526 -11.58 -10.88 1.73
CA ALA A 526 -11.74 -11.59 0.46
C ALA A 526 -13.20 -11.99 0.17
N ARG A 527 -14.13 -11.76 1.10
CA ARG A 527 -15.57 -11.99 0.90
C ARG A 527 -16.12 -11.01 -0.13
N THR A 528 -17.29 -11.33 -0.69
CA THR A 528 -18.01 -10.41 -1.57
C THR A 528 -18.38 -9.15 -0.78
N PRO A 529 -18.01 -7.94 -1.25
CA PRO A 529 -18.39 -6.71 -0.59
C PRO A 529 -19.91 -6.55 -0.50
N THR A 530 -20.40 -6.02 0.62
CA THR A 530 -21.84 -5.79 0.84
C THR A 530 -22.34 -4.45 0.30
N LEU A 531 -21.44 -3.47 0.15
CA LEU A 531 -21.77 -2.16 -0.43
C LEU A 531 -21.74 -2.21 -1.95
N THR A 532 -22.62 -1.46 -2.60
CA THR A 532 -22.48 -1.19 -4.03
C THR A 532 -21.23 -0.34 -4.28
N TRP A 533 -20.72 -0.31 -5.51
CA TRP A 533 -19.58 0.52 -5.86
C TRP A 533 -19.79 2.00 -5.49
N GLU A 534 -20.97 2.55 -5.75
CA GLU A 534 -21.25 3.96 -5.47
C GLU A 534 -21.26 4.26 -3.95
N GLN A 535 -21.81 3.35 -3.15
CA GLN A 535 -21.76 3.45 -1.69
C GLN A 535 -20.33 3.33 -1.17
N PHE A 536 -19.56 2.39 -1.70
CA PHE A 536 -18.15 2.21 -1.36
C PHE A 536 -17.31 3.44 -1.72
N ARG A 537 -17.47 3.98 -2.92
CA ARG A 537 -16.78 5.19 -3.40
C ARG A 537 -17.09 6.40 -2.52
N THR A 538 -18.36 6.58 -2.17
CA THR A 538 -18.80 7.66 -1.26
C THR A 538 -18.16 7.50 0.11
N LEU A 539 -18.20 6.29 0.68
CA LEU A 539 -17.57 6.00 1.97
C LEU A 539 -16.06 6.25 1.93
N ALA A 540 -15.38 5.74 0.91
CA ALA A 540 -13.94 5.92 0.74
C ALA A 540 -13.53 7.40 0.69
N THR A 541 -14.37 8.26 0.10
CA THR A 541 -14.17 9.72 0.09
C THR A 541 -14.40 10.33 1.48
N GLN A 542 -15.40 9.86 2.23
CA GLN A 542 -15.74 10.37 3.56
C GLN A 542 -14.69 10.06 4.62
N VAL A 543 -14.15 8.82 4.62
CA VAL A 543 -13.21 8.36 5.67
C VAL A 543 -11.76 8.74 5.39
N ARG A 544 -11.49 9.27 4.22
CA ARG A 544 -10.13 9.65 3.83
C ARG A 544 -9.68 10.94 4.51
N GLY A 545 -8.40 11.00 4.90
CA GLY A 545 -7.72 12.13 5.47
C GLY A 545 -7.45 13.27 4.50
#